data_3ede026f1e6ccab7b96615d1137e205e
#
_entry.id   3ede026f1e6ccab7b96615d1137e205e
#
_cell.length_a   1.000
_cell.length_b   1.000
_cell.length_c   1.000
_cell.angle_alpha   90.00
_cell.angle_beta   90.00
_cell.angle_gamma   90.00
#
_symmetry.space_group_name_H-M   'P 1'
#
loop_
_entity.id
_entity.type
_entity.pdbx_description
1 polymer ?
#
loop_
_entity_poly.entity_id
_entity_poly.type
_entity_poly.pdbx_seq_one_letter_code
_entity_poly.pdbx_strand_id
1 'polypeptide(L)'
;EEGITAYCLTGAYGMPSPTITGSVEKDIMMVPPIIGTKIAVSDHRSSNPRGEELIAIGSATRRGGMLANVAGLVTMHMGSGVGKLDPLFYALDHSDIPAKNFLPTHMLRTHDLMEEGAKLVRRGGYFDMTAGSTDEDMELGAEKIMEILSWEGMSTDHLTMSSDAFGSQPKFNAQGECIGLTYCSPKYLHLTIKSLVRRGLALEEAIKLLTSTPAEMLGKAGIKG
;
A
#
# COMPACT_ATOMS: atom_id res chain seq x y z
N GLU A 1 -5.49 25.21 -3.99
CA GLU A 1 -6.28 26.26 -3.32
C GLU A 1 -6.73 25.81 -1.93
N GLU A 2 -6.94 24.48 -1.72
CA GLU A 2 -7.34 23.91 -0.44
C GLU A 2 -6.16 23.66 0.52
N GLY A 3 -4.95 24.04 0.18
CA GLY A 3 -3.74 23.80 0.99
C GLY A 3 -3.30 22.34 1.06
N ILE A 4 -3.81 21.48 0.19
CA ILE A 4 -3.52 20.05 0.13
C ILE A 4 -2.43 19.79 -0.91
N THR A 5 -1.41 19.02 -0.56
CA THR A 5 -0.44 18.49 -1.51
C THR A 5 -0.92 17.15 -2.01
N ALA A 6 -1.12 17.02 -3.32
CA ALA A 6 -1.52 15.77 -3.96
C ALA A 6 -0.34 15.12 -4.68
N TYR A 7 -0.15 13.84 -4.48
CA TYR A 7 0.74 12.99 -5.27
C TYR A 7 -0.08 11.93 -5.99
N CYS A 8 0.37 11.54 -7.17
CA CYS A 8 -0.31 10.58 -8.04
C CYS A 8 0.59 9.37 -8.32
N LEU A 9 -0.06 8.28 -8.71
CA LEU A 9 0.59 7.09 -9.23
C LEU A 9 0.11 6.86 -10.66
N THR A 10 1.00 6.52 -11.58
CA THR A 10 0.62 6.02 -12.92
C THR A 10 0.32 4.53 -12.85
N GLY A 11 -0.29 4.00 -13.90
CA GLY A 11 -0.60 2.58 -13.99
C GLY A 11 -2.03 2.22 -13.61
N ALA A 12 -2.31 0.93 -13.58
CA ALA A 12 -3.61 0.34 -13.25
C ALA A 12 -3.46 -1.15 -12.87
N TYR A 13 -4.59 -1.87 -12.78
CA TYR A 13 -4.63 -3.27 -12.36
C TYR A 13 -4.08 -4.26 -13.38
N GLY A 14 -4.00 -3.88 -14.66
CA GLY A 14 -3.54 -4.76 -15.75
C GLY A 14 -2.06 -4.54 -16.12
N MET A 15 -1.47 -5.57 -16.72
CA MET A 15 -0.14 -5.50 -17.33
C MET A 15 -0.25 -5.79 -18.83
N PRO A 16 0.46 -5.07 -19.72
CA PRO A 16 1.35 -3.97 -19.40
C PRO A 16 0.62 -2.78 -18.79
N SER A 17 1.27 -2.08 -17.86
CA SER A 17 0.64 -0.99 -17.12
C SER A 17 0.33 0.19 -18.07
N PRO A 18 -0.91 0.73 -18.10
CA PRO A 18 -1.24 1.88 -18.90
C PRO A 18 -0.45 3.12 -18.42
N THR A 19 -0.08 3.97 -19.36
CA THR A 19 0.77 5.12 -19.13
C THR A 19 0.27 6.33 -19.91
N ILE A 20 0.62 7.52 -19.47
CA ILE A 20 0.25 8.79 -20.12
C ILE A 20 1.22 9.09 -21.29
N THR A 21 2.52 8.83 -21.08
CA THR A 21 3.60 9.24 -22.00
C THR A 21 4.21 8.07 -22.79
N GLY A 22 3.66 6.88 -22.64
CA GLY A 22 4.13 5.65 -23.28
C GLY A 22 5.09 4.81 -22.45
N SER A 23 5.54 5.26 -21.28
CA SER A 23 6.25 4.43 -20.30
C SER A 23 6.10 4.95 -18.88
N VAL A 24 6.11 4.04 -17.91
CA VAL A 24 6.08 4.35 -16.48
C VAL A 24 7.20 5.33 -16.08
N GLU A 25 8.41 5.08 -16.56
CA GLU A 25 9.58 5.91 -16.28
C GLU A 25 9.37 7.35 -16.76
N LYS A 26 8.87 7.54 -18.00
CA LYS A 26 8.56 8.87 -18.54
C LYS A 26 7.42 9.55 -17.81
N ASP A 27 6.38 8.83 -17.43
CA ASP A 27 5.28 9.39 -16.63
C ASP A 27 5.81 10.02 -15.34
N ILE A 28 6.67 9.31 -14.61
CA ILE A 28 7.26 9.79 -13.36
C ILE A 28 8.18 10.99 -13.60
N MET A 29 8.94 10.98 -14.70
CA MET A 29 9.87 12.08 -15.02
C MET A 29 9.19 13.34 -15.55
N MET A 30 8.11 13.19 -16.31
CA MET A 30 7.54 14.27 -17.11
C MET A 30 6.22 14.83 -16.55
N VAL A 31 5.58 14.13 -15.63
CA VAL A 31 4.29 14.54 -15.04
C VAL A 31 4.47 14.81 -13.54
N PRO A 32 4.67 16.07 -13.12
CA PRO A 32 5.15 16.43 -11.78
C PRO A 32 4.45 15.80 -10.57
N PRO A 33 3.11 15.59 -10.54
CA PRO A 33 2.49 14.95 -9.39
C PRO A 33 2.71 13.44 -9.33
N ILE A 34 3.24 12.79 -10.37
CA ILE A 34 3.45 11.34 -10.39
C ILE A 34 4.76 10.99 -9.67
N ILE A 35 4.66 10.21 -8.60
CA ILE A 35 5.79 9.81 -7.77
C ILE A 35 6.09 8.32 -7.79
N GLY A 36 5.31 7.54 -8.52
CA GLY A 36 5.41 6.09 -8.55
C GLY A 36 4.35 5.45 -9.43
N THR A 37 4.17 4.15 -9.27
CA THR A 37 3.28 3.32 -10.10
C THR A 37 2.32 2.53 -9.23
N LYS A 38 1.08 2.35 -9.71
CA LYS A 38 0.09 1.44 -9.12
C LYS A 38 -0.11 0.22 -10.00
N ILE A 39 -0.12 -0.97 -9.37
CA ILE A 39 -0.49 -2.25 -9.98
C ILE A 39 -1.41 -3.03 -9.05
N ALA A 40 -1.94 -4.17 -9.51
CA ALA A 40 -2.64 -5.13 -8.65
C ALA A 40 -1.98 -6.51 -8.77
N VAL A 41 -1.93 -7.23 -7.65
CA VAL A 41 -1.30 -8.55 -7.52
C VAL A 41 -2.22 -9.45 -6.72
N SER A 42 -2.32 -10.72 -7.13
CA SER A 42 -3.15 -11.72 -6.45
C SER A 42 -4.62 -11.30 -6.25
N ASP A 43 -5.15 -10.50 -7.18
CA ASP A 43 -6.52 -10.01 -7.20
C ASP A 43 -7.24 -10.54 -8.46
N HIS A 44 -8.51 -10.87 -8.33
CA HIS A 44 -9.32 -11.41 -9.45
C HIS A 44 -9.49 -10.44 -10.62
N ARG A 45 -9.22 -9.14 -10.41
CA ARG A 45 -9.23 -8.09 -11.45
C ARG A 45 -7.85 -7.81 -12.03
N SER A 46 -6.82 -8.43 -11.47
CA SER A 46 -5.43 -8.27 -11.90
C SER A 46 -5.10 -9.21 -13.06
N SER A 47 -4.15 -8.83 -13.90
CA SER A 47 -3.48 -9.76 -14.80
C SER A 47 -2.51 -10.71 -14.08
N ASN A 48 -2.41 -10.60 -12.75
CA ASN A 48 -1.53 -11.40 -11.89
C ASN A 48 -0.08 -11.42 -12.41
N PRO A 49 0.62 -10.27 -12.34
CA PRO A 49 1.98 -10.15 -12.86
C PRO A 49 2.91 -11.16 -12.19
N ARG A 50 3.79 -11.76 -12.98
CA ARG A 50 4.85 -12.66 -12.50
C ARG A 50 6.02 -11.87 -11.95
N GLY A 51 6.97 -12.55 -11.30
CA GLY A 51 8.13 -11.91 -10.70
C GLY A 51 8.97 -11.12 -11.70
N GLU A 52 9.16 -11.61 -12.93
CA GLU A 52 9.90 -10.91 -14.01
C GLU A 52 9.18 -9.60 -14.43
N GLU A 53 7.86 -9.60 -14.45
CA GLU A 53 7.08 -8.40 -14.74
C GLU A 53 7.17 -7.39 -13.60
N LEU A 54 7.24 -7.86 -12.34
CA LEU A 54 7.53 -7.00 -11.19
C LEU A 54 8.95 -6.43 -11.22
N ILE A 55 9.95 -7.20 -11.63
CA ILE A 55 11.29 -6.69 -11.85
C ILE A 55 11.30 -5.59 -12.91
N ALA A 56 10.63 -5.80 -14.02
CA ALA A 56 10.56 -4.84 -15.12
C ALA A 56 9.92 -3.51 -14.69
N ILE A 57 8.73 -3.58 -14.08
CA ILE A 57 8.01 -2.37 -13.65
C ILE A 57 8.70 -1.70 -12.44
N GLY A 58 9.23 -2.47 -11.51
CA GLY A 58 9.97 -1.98 -10.35
C GLY A 58 11.23 -1.23 -10.77
N SER A 59 12.00 -1.78 -11.71
CA SER A 59 13.19 -1.14 -12.28
C SER A 59 12.85 0.17 -13.00
N ALA A 60 11.80 0.19 -13.83
CA ALA A 60 11.36 1.40 -14.54
C ALA A 60 10.88 2.47 -13.56
N THR A 61 10.06 2.09 -12.58
CA THR A 61 9.55 3.01 -11.54
C THR A 61 10.70 3.59 -10.71
N ARG A 62 11.65 2.75 -10.29
CA ARG A 62 12.82 3.19 -9.52
C ARG A 62 13.70 4.16 -10.31
N ARG A 63 14.01 3.86 -11.59
CA ARG A 63 14.80 4.76 -12.43
C ARG A 63 14.11 6.12 -12.61
N GLY A 64 12.80 6.11 -12.94
CA GLY A 64 12.02 7.33 -13.03
C GLY A 64 12.06 8.14 -11.74
N GLY A 65 11.90 7.47 -10.59
CA GLY A 65 12.00 8.10 -9.27
C GLY A 65 13.37 8.72 -8.98
N MET A 66 14.45 8.02 -9.29
CA MET A 66 15.81 8.52 -9.13
C MET A 66 16.09 9.75 -10.01
N LEU A 67 15.65 9.73 -11.28
CA LEU A 67 15.87 10.81 -12.23
C LEU A 67 14.99 12.04 -11.91
N ALA A 68 13.79 11.85 -11.42
CA ALA A 68 12.89 12.93 -11.02
C ALA A 68 13.05 13.38 -9.56
N ASN A 69 13.90 12.71 -8.78
CA ASN A 69 14.07 12.95 -7.35
C ASN A 69 12.76 12.82 -6.55
N VAL A 70 12.03 11.74 -6.83
CA VAL A 70 10.78 11.36 -6.12
C VAL A 70 10.85 9.92 -5.64
N ALA A 71 9.83 9.45 -4.93
CA ALA A 71 9.81 8.14 -4.27
C ALA A 71 10.18 6.96 -5.17
N GLY A 72 9.69 6.91 -6.41
CA GLY A 72 9.89 5.77 -7.30
C GLY A 72 9.30 4.48 -6.73
N LEU A 73 8.09 4.56 -6.16
CA LEU A 73 7.43 3.51 -5.42
C LEU A 73 6.44 2.74 -6.29
N VAL A 74 6.45 1.41 -6.23
CA VAL A 74 5.40 0.55 -6.79
C VAL A 74 4.39 0.23 -5.71
N THR A 75 3.22 0.85 -5.75
CA THR A 75 2.09 0.50 -4.86
C THR A 75 1.34 -0.69 -5.45
N MET A 76 1.21 -1.75 -4.67
CA MET A 76 0.62 -3.01 -5.08
C MET A 76 -0.73 -3.20 -4.37
N HIS A 77 -1.84 -3.12 -5.11
CA HIS A 77 -3.14 -3.53 -4.58
C HIS A 77 -3.14 -5.05 -4.41
N MET A 78 -3.20 -5.51 -3.17
CA MET A 78 -3.22 -6.93 -2.86
C MET A 78 -4.66 -7.46 -2.82
N GLY A 79 -4.92 -8.49 -3.62
CA GLY A 79 -6.13 -9.30 -3.48
C GLY A 79 -5.96 -10.40 -2.44
N SER A 80 -6.93 -11.32 -2.38
CA SER A 80 -6.91 -12.51 -1.54
C SER A 80 -6.55 -13.79 -2.33
N GLY A 81 -5.93 -13.63 -3.50
CA GLY A 81 -5.52 -14.75 -4.36
C GLY A 81 -4.40 -15.58 -3.75
N VAL A 82 -4.27 -16.81 -4.21
CA VAL A 82 -3.33 -17.81 -3.65
C VAL A 82 -1.86 -17.44 -3.79
N GLY A 83 -1.50 -16.61 -4.78
CA GLY A 83 -0.11 -16.21 -5.04
C GLY A 83 0.45 -15.18 -4.04
N LYS A 84 -0.43 -14.50 -3.29
CA LYS A 84 -0.03 -13.53 -2.24
C LYS A 84 1.14 -12.62 -2.69
N LEU A 85 2.24 -12.57 -1.93
CA LEU A 85 3.46 -11.82 -2.25
C LEU A 85 4.53 -12.65 -3.00
N ASP A 86 4.26 -13.88 -3.42
CA ASP A 86 5.25 -14.72 -4.13
C ASP A 86 5.93 -13.99 -5.30
N PRO A 87 5.20 -13.26 -6.19
CA PRO A 87 5.87 -12.52 -7.27
C PRO A 87 6.80 -11.42 -6.76
N LEU A 88 6.48 -10.79 -5.63
CA LEU A 88 7.34 -9.78 -5.01
C LEU A 88 8.61 -10.42 -4.44
N PHE A 89 8.48 -11.52 -3.70
CA PHE A 89 9.65 -12.21 -3.16
C PHE A 89 10.55 -12.72 -4.27
N TYR A 90 9.98 -13.27 -5.35
CA TYR A 90 10.76 -13.60 -6.56
C TYR A 90 11.53 -12.39 -7.08
N ALA A 91 10.87 -11.24 -7.22
CA ALA A 91 11.53 -10.03 -7.72
C ALA A 91 12.66 -9.56 -6.80
N LEU A 92 12.48 -9.65 -5.49
CA LEU A 92 13.51 -9.30 -4.51
C LEU A 92 14.69 -10.28 -4.49
N ASP A 93 14.47 -11.54 -4.84
CA ASP A 93 15.52 -12.57 -4.86
C ASP A 93 16.30 -12.59 -6.18
N HIS A 94 15.73 -12.02 -7.27
CA HIS A 94 16.32 -12.06 -8.61
C HIS A 94 16.64 -10.67 -9.18
N SER A 95 16.67 -9.63 -8.34
CA SER A 95 17.05 -8.28 -8.74
C SER A 95 17.68 -7.49 -7.58
N ASP A 96 18.34 -6.36 -7.93
CA ASP A 96 18.89 -5.41 -6.95
C ASP A 96 17.89 -4.32 -6.53
N ILE A 97 16.59 -4.54 -6.75
CA ILE A 97 15.56 -3.55 -6.34
C ILE A 97 15.34 -3.69 -4.83
N PRO A 98 15.57 -2.64 -4.04
CA PRO A 98 15.34 -2.71 -2.60
C PRO A 98 13.86 -2.94 -2.27
N ALA A 99 13.59 -3.70 -1.22
CA ALA A 99 12.23 -4.01 -0.76
C ALA A 99 11.38 -2.74 -0.52
N LYS A 100 12.01 -1.66 -0.04
CA LYS A 100 11.35 -0.35 0.18
C LYS A 100 10.79 0.31 -1.08
N ASN A 101 11.12 -0.15 -2.30
CA ASN A 101 10.53 0.35 -3.53
C ASN A 101 9.17 -0.30 -3.86
N PHE A 102 8.71 -1.25 -3.06
CA PHE A 102 7.41 -1.89 -3.19
C PHE A 102 6.57 -1.65 -1.94
N LEU A 103 5.30 -1.25 -2.14
CA LEU A 103 4.33 -1.05 -1.08
C LEU A 103 3.07 -1.89 -1.34
N PRO A 104 3.00 -3.11 -0.84
CA PRO A 104 1.74 -3.85 -0.84
C PRO A 104 0.74 -3.17 0.10
N THR A 105 -0.47 -2.90 -0.40
CA THR A 105 -1.59 -2.33 0.38
C THR A 105 -2.72 -3.35 0.55
N HIS A 106 -3.63 -3.11 1.48
CA HIS A 106 -4.71 -4.00 1.90
C HIS A 106 -4.23 -5.28 2.62
N MET A 107 -3.11 -5.19 3.31
CA MET A 107 -2.44 -6.35 3.90
C MET A 107 -3.20 -7.01 5.07
N LEU A 108 -4.24 -6.37 5.60
CA LEU A 108 -5.11 -6.95 6.65
C LEU A 108 -6.18 -7.90 6.12
N ARG A 109 -6.24 -8.16 4.79
CA ARG A 109 -7.30 -8.98 4.18
C ARG A 109 -7.31 -10.42 4.67
N THR A 110 -6.15 -11.02 4.80
CA THR A 110 -6.00 -12.40 5.32
C THR A 110 -4.84 -12.49 6.28
N HIS A 111 -4.88 -13.45 7.20
CA HIS A 111 -3.78 -13.68 8.14
C HIS A 111 -2.46 -14.01 7.41
N ASP A 112 -2.52 -14.83 6.38
CA ASP A 112 -1.35 -15.17 5.57
C ASP A 112 -0.70 -13.95 4.90
N LEU A 113 -1.50 -12.95 4.44
CA LEU A 113 -0.94 -11.71 3.91
C LEU A 113 -0.24 -10.89 4.99
N MET A 114 -0.77 -10.88 6.22
CA MET A 114 -0.12 -10.22 7.35
C MET A 114 1.23 -10.86 7.65
N GLU A 115 1.31 -12.20 7.67
CA GLU A 115 2.57 -12.93 7.87
C GLU A 115 3.59 -12.65 6.76
N GLU A 116 3.16 -12.60 5.50
CA GLU A 116 4.04 -12.24 4.38
C GLU A 116 4.48 -10.78 4.45
N GLY A 117 3.60 -9.87 4.89
CA GLY A 117 3.96 -8.49 5.19
C GLY A 117 5.07 -8.40 6.24
N ALA A 118 4.99 -9.20 7.31
CA ALA A 118 6.03 -9.26 8.32
C ALA A 118 7.36 -9.79 7.76
N LYS A 119 7.33 -10.77 6.85
CA LYS A 119 8.54 -11.24 6.13
C LYS A 119 9.15 -10.12 5.27
N LEU A 120 8.31 -9.32 4.61
CA LEU A 120 8.75 -8.18 3.80
C LEU A 120 9.41 -7.10 4.67
N VAL A 121 8.83 -6.78 5.83
CA VAL A 121 9.41 -5.83 6.80
C VAL A 121 10.80 -6.28 7.27
N ARG A 122 10.98 -7.57 7.58
CA ARG A 122 12.30 -8.12 7.95
C ARG A 122 13.35 -8.00 6.83
N ARG A 123 12.91 -7.77 5.59
CA ARG A 123 13.78 -7.48 4.43
C ARG A 123 13.95 -5.97 4.17
N GLY A 124 13.51 -5.11 5.09
CA GLY A 124 13.59 -3.65 5.00
C GLY A 124 12.52 -3.02 4.11
N GLY A 125 11.41 -3.72 3.87
CA GLY A 125 10.25 -3.21 3.16
C GLY A 125 9.23 -2.56 4.09
N TYR A 126 8.15 -2.07 3.48
CA TYR A 126 6.96 -1.52 4.14
C TYR A 126 5.73 -2.26 3.68
N PHE A 127 4.67 -2.21 4.46
CA PHE A 127 3.35 -2.55 3.94
C PHE A 127 2.27 -1.61 4.48
N ASP A 128 1.19 -1.50 3.71
CA ASP A 128 0.09 -0.60 3.99
C ASP A 128 -1.16 -1.36 4.42
N MET A 129 -1.85 -0.80 5.38
CA MET A 129 -3.08 -1.31 5.96
C MET A 129 -4.22 -0.35 5.65
N THR A 130 -5.35 -0.88 5.21
CA THR A 130 -6.54 -0.06 4.93
C THR A 130 -7.40 0.04 6.18
N ALA A 131 -7.72 1.29 6.53
CA ALA A 131 -8.64 1.59 7.62
C ALA A 131 -10.07 1.26 7.21
N GLY A 132 -10.67 0.23 7.45
CA GLY A 132 -12.01 -0.26 7.12
C GLY A 132 -13.03 0.71 6.49
N SER A 133 -14.18 0.21 6.13
CA SER A 133 -15.28 0.99 5.55
C SER A 133 -16.51 1.08 6.45
N THR A 134 -16.54 0.32 7.52
CA THR A 134 -17.56 0.32 8.59
C THR A 134 -16.89 0.40 9.95
N ASP A 135 -17.69 0.62 11.00
CA ASP A 135 -17.17 0.65 12.37
C ASP A 135 -16.65 -0.74 12.78
N GLU A 136 -17.29 -1.82 12.33
CA GLU A 136 -16.86 -3.20 12.57
C GLU A 136 -15.53 -3.51 11.86
N ASP A 137 -15.41 -3.15 10.59
CA ASP A 137 -14.17 -3.34 9.82
C ASP A 137 -13.01 -2.58 10.47
N MET A 138 -13.27 -1.37 10.95
CA MET A 138 -12.27 -0.52 11.60
C MET A 138 -11.79 -1.14 12.93
N GLU A 139 -12.71 -1.63 13.78
CA GLU A 139 -12.32 -2.27 15.05
C GLU A 139 -11.56 -3.58 14.80
N LEU A 140 -11.98 -4.39 13.83
CA LEU A 140 -11.27 -5.60 13.42
C LEU A 140 -9.88 -5.25 12.85
N GLY A 141 -9.78 -4.18 12.07
CA GLY A 141 -8.51 -3.68 11.55
C GLY A 141 -7.57 -3.26 12.67
N ALA A 142 -8.07 -2.52 13.66
CA ALA A 142 -7.27 -2.13 14.83
C ALA A 142 -6.78 -3.34 15.65
N GLU A 143 -7.60 -4.38 15.79
CA GLU A 143 -7.21 -5.63 16.45
C GLU A 143 -6.06 -6.33 15.70
N LYS A 144 -6.16 -6.49 14.38
CA LYS A 144 -5.12 -7.08 13.54
C LYS A 144 -3.83 -6.26 13.57
N ILE A 145 -3.90 -4.92 13.62
CA ILE A 145 -2.72 -4.06 13.75
C ILE A 145 -2.01 -4.33 15.08
N MET A 146 -2.75 -4.43 16.19
CA MET A 146 -2.19 -4.77 17.49
C MET A 146 -1.57 -6.18 17.49
N GLU A 147 -2.19 -7.14 16.81
CA GLU A 147 -1.64 -8.47 16.60
C GLU A 147 -0.29 -8.41 15.89
N ILE A 148 -0.21 -7.72 14.72
CA ILE A 148 1.03 -7.54 13.97
C ILE A 148 2.12 -6.91 14.84
N LEU A 149 1.79 -5.85 15.59
CA LEU A 149 2.74 -5.16 16.46
C LEU A 149 3.23 -6.03 17.64
N SER A 150 2.54 -7.12 17.96
CA SER A 150 3.00 -8.11 18.96
C SER A 150 4.01 -9.11 18.42
N TRP A 151 4.18 -9.20 17.09
CA TRP A 151 5.11 -10.15 16.47
C TRP A 151 6.56 -9.67 16.57
N GLU A 152 7.49 -10.60 16.70
CA GLU A 152 8.92 -10.30 16.79
C GLU A 152 9.42 -9.49 15.57
N GLY A 153 10.11 -8.39 15.84
CA GLY A 153 10.70 -7.51 14.82
C GLY A 153 9.71 -6.59 14.12
N MET A 154 8.47 -6.47 14.62
CA MET A 154 7.48 -5.55 14.08
C MET A 154 7.41 -4.27 14.90
N SER A 155 7.31 -3.13 14.21
CA SER A 155 7.12 -1.81 14.80
C SER A 155 6.33 -0.93 13.83
N THR A 156 5.91 0.23 14.29
CA THR A 156 5.21 1.23 13.46
C THR A 156 6.10 1.88 12.40
N ASP A 157 7.42 1.73 12.49
CA ASP A 157 8.40 2.37 11.58
C ASP A 157 8.36 1.81 10.14
N HIS A 158 7.75 0.64 9.94
CA HIS A 158 7.60 -0.01 8.62
C HIS A 158 6.15 -0.24 8.21
N LEU A 159 5.21 0.28 8.99
CA LEU A 159 3.78 0.13 8.74
C LEU A 159 3.15 1.46 8.37
N THR A 160 2.37 1.47 7.30
CA THR A 160 1.54 2.63 6.94
C THR A 160 0.07 2.27 6.97
N MET A 161 -0.77 3.27 7.11
CA MET A 161 -2.21 3.09 7.02
C MET A 161 -2.81 4.10 6.06
N SER A 162 -3.68 3.62 5.17
CA SER A 162 -4.40 4.44 4.20
C SER A 162 -5.90 4.25 4.34
N SER A 163 -6.68 5.19 3.83
CA SER A 163 -8.15 5.13 3.90
C SER A 163 -8.78 4.40 2.73
N ASP A 164 -8.07 4.24 1.61
CA ASP A 164 -8.67 3.89 0.32
C ASP A 164 -9.90 4.80 0.00
N ALA A 165 -9.80 6.08 0.40
CA ALA A 165 -10.91 7.02 0.38
C ALA A 165 -11.48 7.17 -1.02
N PHE A 166 -12.82 7.16 -1.10
CA PHE A 166 -13.60 7.23 -2.33
C PHE A 166 -13.34 6.10 -3.33
N GLY A 167 -12.52 5.11 -2.97
CA GLY A 167 -12.43 3.85 -3.70
C GLY A 167 -13.78 3.13 -3.68
N SER A 168 -14.21 2.64 -4.84
CA SER A 168 -15.47 1.89 -4.93
C SER A 168 -15.32 0.52 -4.30
N GLN A 169 -16.14 0.25 -3.29
CA GLN A 169 -16.21 -1.04 -2.61
C GLN A 169 -17.51 -1.75 -3.03
N PRO A 170 -17.45 -2.98 -3.56
CA PRO A 170 -18.67 -3.72 -3.88
C PRO A 170 -19.38 -4.11 -2.59
N LYS A 171 -20.70 -3.91 -2.57
CA LYS A 171 -21.57 -4.35 -1.50
C LYS A 171 -22.27 -5.63 -1.93
N PHE A 172 -22.12 -6.69 -1.15
CA PHE A 172 -22.72 -7.99 -1.43
C PHE A 172 -23.90 -8.27 -0.49
N ASN A 173 -24.90 -8.99 -0.98
CA ASN A 173 -25.95 -9.58 -0.15
C ASN A 173 -25.49 -10.91 0.46
N ALA A 174 -26.37 -11.53 1.27
CA ALA A 174 -26.10 -12.82 1.91
C ALA A 174 -25.91 -13.98 0.90
N GLN A 175 -26.33 -13.81 -0.34
CA GLN A 175 -26.16 -14.77 -1.44
C GLN A 175 -24.86 -14.54 -2.22
N GLY A 176 -24.07 -13.51 -1.88
CA GLY A 176 -22.82 -13.16 -2.56
C GLY A 176 -23.03 -12.36 -3.85
N GLU A 177 -24.23 -11.85 -4.12
CA GLU A 177 -24.52 -11.02 -5.29
C GLU A 177 -24.15 -9.55 -4.99
N CYS A 178 -23.52 -8.89 -5.96
CA CYS A 178 -23.20 -7.46 -5.84
C CYS A 178 -24.49 -6.63 -5.98
N ILE A 179 -24.94 -6.03 -4.90
CA ILE A 179 -26.17 -5.24 -4.81
C ILE A 179 -25.93 -3.72 -4.89
N GLY A 180 -24.67 -3.29 -5.05
CA GLY A 180 -24.34 -1.88 -5.15
C GLY A 180 -22.89 -1.61 -4.83
N LEU A 181 -22.55 -0.32 -4.73
CA LEU A 181 -21.23 0.17 -4.32
C LEU A 181 -21.36 1.02 -3.07
N THR A 182 -20.35 0.94 -2.24
CA THR A 182 -20.11 1.88 -1.13
C THR A 182 -18.73 2.50 -1.33
N TYR A 183 -18.32 3.35 -0.43
CA TYR A 183 -17.00 4.00 -0.48
C TYR A 183 -16.35 4.00 0.90
N CYS A 184 -15.03 3.97 0.92
CA CYS A 184 -14.26 4.16 2.13
C CYS A 184 -14.22 5.65 2.51
N SER A 185 -14.47 5.95 3.79
CA SER A 185 -14.41 7.31 4.29
C SER A 185 -13.09 7.59 5.01
N PRO A 186 -12.44 8.73 4.75
CA PRO A 186 -11.20 9.11 5.47
C PRO A 186 -11.36 9.19 6.98
N LYS A 187 -12.60 9.34 7.51
CA LYS A 187 -12.88 9.38 8.95
C LYS A 187 -12.35 8.15 9.69
N TYR A 188 -12.30 7.00 9.02
CA TYR A 188 -11.85 5.74 9.62
C TYR A 188 -10.35 5.73 9.95
N LEU A 189 -9.54 6.54 9.29
CA LEU A 189 -8.14 6.75 9.72
C LEU A 189 -8.09 7.26 11.16
N HIS A 190 -8.81 8.34 11.45
CA HIS A 190 -8.88 8.92 12.79
C HIS A 190 -9.49 7.95 13.81
N LEU A 191 -10.58 7.27 13.44
CA LEU A 191 -11.24 6.32 14.33
C LEU A 191 -10.34 5.12 14.66
N THR A 192 -9.55 4.62 13.68
CA THR A 192 -8.57 3.54 13.91
C THR A 192 -7.49 3.99 14.89
N ILE A 193 -6.94 5.21 14.73
CA ILE A 193 -5.96 5.74 15.71
C ILE A 193 -6.57 5.76 17.12
N LYS A 194 -7.81 6.25 17.27
CA LYS A 194 -8.49 6.22 18.57
C LYS A 194 -8.66 4.81 19.13
N SER A 195 -8.98 3.84 18.29
CA SER A 195 -9.10 2.44 18.70
C SER A 195 -7.77 1.84 19.14
N LEU A 196 -6.69 2.10 18.39
CA LEU A 196 -5.34 1.66 18.73
C LEU A 196 -4.88 2.22 20.08
N VAL A 197 -5.11 3.51 20.33
CA VAL A 197 -4.76 4.13 21.62
C VAL A 197 -5.59 3.54 22.77
N ARG A 198 -6.90 3.30 22.56
CA ARG A 198 -7.73 2.60 23.56
C ARG A 198 -7.27 1.18 23.86
N ARG A 199 -6.62 0.52 22.90
CA ARG A 199 -6.03 -0.82 23.02
C ARG A 199 -4.62 -0.79 23.64
N GLY A 200 -4.09 0.39 23.96
CA GLY A 200 -2.82 0.57 24.69
C GLY A 200 -1.62 0.95 23.83
N LEU A 201 -1.79 1.19 22.53
CA LEU A 201 -0.70 1.75 21.72
C LEU A 201 -0.48 3.22 22.09
N ALA A 202 0.78 3.63 22.30
CA ALA A 202 1.10 5.02 22.55
C ALA A 202 0.60 5.91 21.39
N LEU A 203 0.10 7.12 21.71
CA LEU A 203 -0.47 8.01 20.71
C LEU A 203 0.55 8.36 19.60
N GLU A 204 1.78 8.61 20.00
CA GLU A 204 2.89 8.92 19.10
C GLU A 204 3.14 7.79 18.11
N GLU A 205 3.11 6.54 18.59
CA GLU A 205 3.28 5.35 17.74
C GLU A 205 2.07 5.17 16.80
N ALA A 206 0.86 5.38 17.30
CA ALA A 206 -0.33 5.28 16.47
C ALA A 206 -0.35 6.32 15.34
N ILE A 207 0.06 7.55 15.62
CA ILE A 207 0.11 8.65 14.64
C ILE A 207 1.19 8.42 13.58
N LYS A 208 2.31 7.79 13.90
CA LYS A 208 3.35 7.43 12.93
C LYS A 208 2.80 6.72 11.70
N LEU A 209 1.82 5.84 11.87
CA LEU A 209 1.19 5.09 10.78
C LEU A 209 0.62 5.99 9.66
N LEU A 210 0.26 7.23 9.99
CA LEU A 210 -0.36 8.20 9.08
C LEU A 210 0.54 9.38 8.72
N THR A 211 1.66 9.55 9.40
CA THR A 211 2.48 10.77 9.32
C THR A 211 3.93 10.47 8.97
N SER A 212 4.78 10.27 9.97
CA SER A 212 6.22 10.13 9.75
C SER A 212 6.60 8.88 8.94
N THR A 213 6.00 7.73 9.20
CA THR A 213 6.32 6.51 8.44
C THR A 213 5.99 6.64 6.95
N PRO A 214 4.78 7.05 6.51
CA PRO A 214 4.55 7.30 5.08
C PRO A 214 5.38 8.45 4.52
N ALA A 215 5.71 9.48 5.30
CA ALA A 215 6.59 10.56 4.84
C ALA A 215 8.02 10.06 4.59
N GLU A 216 8.55 9.21 5.46
CA GLU A 216 9.86 8.58 5.32
C GLU A 216 9.91 7.66 4.10
N MET A 217 8.91 6.77 3.96
CA MET A 217 8.76 5.87 2.82
C MET A 217 8.70 6.64 1.48
N LEU A 218 8.04 7.79 1.45
CA LEU A 218 7.94 8.65 0.26
C LEU A 218 9.13 9.60 0.08
N GLY A 219 10.15 9.54 0.92
CA GLY A 219 11.30 10.45 0.87
C GLY A 219 10.91 11.90 1.16
N LYS A 220 9.90 12.12 2.01
CA LYS A 220 9.38 13.44 2.40
C LYS A 220 9.58 13.77 3.87
N ALA A 221 10.34 12.96 4.61
CA ALA A 221 10.67 13.23 6.01
C ALA A 221 11.30 14.63 6.16
N GLY A 222 10.88 15.35 7.20
CA GLY A 222 11.29 16.74 7.43
C GLY A 222 10.58 17.80 6.58
N ILE A 223 9.77 17.37 5.57
CA ILE A 223 8.89 18.23 4.77
C ILE A 223 7.43 17.94 5.10
N LYS A 224 7.13 16.67 5.28
CA LYS A 224 5.82 16.10 5.67
C LYS A 224 6.05 15.07 6.77
N GLY A 225 5.00 14.78 7.53
CA GLY A 225 5.03 13.80 8.60
C GLY A 225 5.00 14.36 10.01
#